data_b3cdb8a8ab8c03ffe18fc0e8fa41337d
#
_entry.id   b3cdb8a8ab8c03ffe18fc0e8fa41337d
#
_cell.length_a   1.000
_cell.length_b   1.000
_cell.length_c   1.000
_cell.angle_alpha   90.00
_cell.angle_beta   90.00
_cell.angle_gamma   90.00
#
_symmetry.space_group_name_H-M   'P 1'
#
loop_
_entity.id
_entity.type
_entity.pdbx_description
1 polymer ?
#
loop_
_entity_poly.entity_id
_entity_poly.type
_entity_poly.pdbx_seq_one_letter_code
_entity_poly.pdbx_strand_id
1 'polypeptide(L)'
;MIVTNDFVDDVNNIHPKDKQTAGLRFANLALYQLYHNPTKLSPNQVFSPEPIVPYYGKPNEVYVNFFYAEKLHSTTKTIEGFELAGIDGVFYPAKAVICEEQSTIKLTSAKVKKTTQVRYAWKNTAQPTLRNEYNMPATCFWLDDIPVGIVEDIE
;
A
#
# COMPACT_ATOMS: atom_id res chain seq x y z
N MET A 1 -10.81 -7.30 6.78
CA MET A 1 -11.37 -6.42 5.71
C MET A 1 -10.89 -6.93 4.37
N ILE A 2 -11.68 -6.81 3.28
CA ILE A 2 -11.20 -7.03 1.92
C ILE A 2 -11.06 -5.67 1.21
N VAL A 3 -10.10 -5.59 0.30
CA VAL A 3 -9.91 -4.42 -0.59
C VAL A 3 -10.58 -4.71 -1.93
N THR A 4 -11.31 -3.73 -2.47
CA THR A 4 -12.11 -3.88 -3.71
C THR A 4 -11.93 -2.72 -4.69
N ASN A 5 -11.00 -1.80 -4.40
CA ASN A 5 -10.74 -0.62 -5.21
C ASN A 5 -10.11 -0.91 -6.59
N ASP A 6 -9.75 -2.17 -6.85
CA ASP A 6 -9.23 -2.66 -8.13
C ASP A 6 -10.31 -3.24 -9.06
N PHE A 7 -11.57 -3.29 -8.63
CA PHE A 7 -12.69 -3.78 -9.45
C PHE A 7 -13.34 -2.68 -10.31
N VAL A 8 -12.83 -1.48 -10.22
CA VAL A 8 -13.41 -0.32 -10.89
C VAL A 8 -12.98 -0.30 -12.35
N ASP A 9 -13.91 -0.55 -13.24
CA ASP A 9 -13.76 -0.41 -14.68
C ASP A 9 -14.18 0.99 -15.18
N ASP A 10 -15.07 1.66 -14.45
CA ASP A 10 -15.47 3.04 -14.67
C ASP A 10 -15.62 3.76 -13.32
N VAL A 11 -14.78 4.75 -13.08
CA VAL A 11 -14.74 5.51 -11.81
C VAL A 11 -16.03 6.32 -11.53
N ASN A 12 -16.86 6.52 -12.53
CA ASN A 12 -18.14 7.20 -12.40
C ASN A 12 -19.30 6.22 -12.11
N ASN A 13 -19.05 4.91 -12.16
CA ASN A 13 -20.04 3.88 -11.92
C ASN A 13 -19.81 3.21 -10.57
N ILE A 14 -20.74 3.39 -9.65
CA ILE A 14 -20.69 2.77 -8.31
C ILE A 14 -20.99 1.26 -8.32
N HIS A 15 -21.32 0.68 -9.47
CA HIS A 15 -21.65 -0.73 -9.64
C HIS A 15 -20.55 -1.47 -10.40
N PRO A 16 -19.46 -1.90 -9.74
CA PRO A 16 -18.41 -2.68 -10.38
C PRO A 16 -18.99 -3.99 -10.94
N LYS A 17 -18.53 -4.38 -12.13
CA LYS A 17 -19.03 -5.58 -12.82
C LYS A 17 -18.50 -6.87 -12.21
N ASP A 18 -17.27 -6.87 -11.69
CA ASP A 18 -16.62 -8.05 -11.12
C ASP A 18 -17.11 -8.35 -9.69
N LYS A 19 -18.30 -8.93 -9.61
CA LYS A 19 -18.87 -9.42 -8.34
C LYS A 19 -18.26 -10.75 -7.90
N GLN A 20 -17.78 -11.54 -8.86
CA GLN A 20 -17.22 -12.86 -8.60
C GLN A 20 -15.93 -12.77 -7.79
N THR A 21 -14.99 -11.91 -8.18
CA THR A 21 -13.73 -11.71 -7.43
C THR A 21 -14.01 -11.15 -6.04
N ALA A 22 -14.98 -10.23 -5.89
CA ALA A 22 -15.39 -9.74 -4.58
C ALA A 22 -15.89 -10.89 -3.68
N GLY A 23 -16.79 -11.73 -4.21
CA GLY A 23 -17.30 -12.91 -3.50
C GLY A 23 -16.20 -13.91 -3.12
N LEU A 24 -15.24 -14.15 -4.01
CA LEU A 24 -14.11 -15.03 -3.76
C LEU A 24 -13.20 -14.49 -2.64
N ARG A 25 -12.89 -13.20 -2.64
CA ARG A 25 -12.09 -12.58 -1.55
C ARG A 25 -12.79 -12.69 -0.20
N PHE A 26 -14.11 -12.47 -0.14
CA PHE A 26 -14.89 -12.68 1.08
C PHE A 26 -14.86 -14.14 1.54
N ALA A 27 -15.07 -15.08 0.63
CA ALA A 27 -15.02 -16.50 0.93
C ALA A 27 -13.66 -16.94 1.48
N ASN A 28 -12.56 -16.51 0.83
CA ASN A 28 -11.20 -16.81 1.28
C ASN A 28 -10.93 -16.24 2.67
N LEU A 29 -11.34 -15.00 2.94
CA LEU A 29 -11.20 -14.38 4.24
C LEU A 29 -11.97 -15.14 5.32
N ALA A 30 -13.22 -15.53 5.05
CA ALA A 30 -14.05 -16.31 5.98
C ALA A 30 -13.45 -17.70 6.25
N LEU A 31 -13.03 -18.41 5.21
CA LEU A 31 -12.37 -19.71 5.33
C LEU A 31 -11.10 -19.63 6.16
N TYR A 32 -10.29 -18.60 5.94
CA TYR A 32 -9.04 -18.40 6.66
C TYR A 32 -9.26 -18.03 8.13
N GLN A 33 -10.11 -17.03 8.41
CA GLN A 33 -10.26 -16.46 9.76
C GLN A 33 -11.28 -17.18 10.63
N LEU A 34 -12.42 -17.60 10.07
CA LEU A 34 -13.52 -18.13 10.85
C LEU A 34 -13.56 -19.67 10.88
N TYR A 35 -13.28 -20.30 9.75
CA TYR A 35 -13.36 -21.75 9.63
C TYR A 35 -12.03 -22.46 9.85
N HIS A 36 -10.97 -21.70 10.16
CA HIS A 36 -9.65 -22.24 10.46
C HIS A 36 -9.17 -23.29 9.46
N ASN A 37 -9.45 -23.06 8.18
CA ASN A 37 -9.00 -23.93 7.09
C ASN A 37 -7.82 -23.27 6.33
N PRO A 38 -6.69 -22.99 7.02
CA PRO A 38 -5.54 -22.30 6.45
C PRO A 38 -4.74 -23.21 5.53
N THR A 39 -5.07 -24.50 5.45
CA THR A 39 -4.19 -25.52 4.87
C THR A 39 -3.97 -25.40 3.37
N LYS A 40 -4.66 -24.49 2.70
CA LYS A 40 -4.55 -24.29 1.25
C LYS A 40 -4.32 -22.86 0.79
N LEU A 41 -4.43 -21.87 1.69
CA LEU A 41 -4.28 -20.45 1.34
C LEU A 41 -3.13 -19.85 2.14
N SER A 42 -2.19 -19.21 1.46
CA SER A 42 -1.19 -18.38 2.14
C SER A 42 -1.84 -17.07 2.63
N PRO A 43 -1.29 -16.44 3.69
CA PRO A 43 -1.74 -15.13 4.13
C PRO A 43 -1.80 -14.10 2.99
N ASN A 44 -0.82 -14.10 2.09
CA ASN A 44 -0.73 -13.18 0.96
C ASN A 44 -1.82 -13.40 -0.12
N GLN A 45 -2.48 -14.56 -0.12
CA GLN A 45 -3.66 -14.81 -0.98
C GLN A 45 -4.94 -14.26 -0.39
N VAL A 46 -4.97 -14.03 0.93
CA VAL A 46 -6.16 -13.64 1.67
C VAL A 46 -6.15 -12.17 2.02
N PHE A 47 -4.97 -11.67 2.41
CA PHE A 47 -4.79 -10.29 2.87
C PHE A 47 -4.12 -9.43 1.79
N SER A 48 -4.58 -8.21 1.72
CA SER A 48 -3.95 -7.15 0.93
C SER A 48 -2.68 -6.67 1.60
N PRO A 49 -1.68 -6.17 0.85
CA PRO A 49 -0.56 -5.46 1.45
C PRO A 49 -1.05 -4.32 2.36
N GLU A 50 -0.67 -4.38 3.63
CA GLU A 50 -1.01 -3.39 4.66
C GLU A 50 0.25 -2.67 5.13
N PRO A 51 0.25 -1.32 5.20
CA PRO A 51 1.43 -0.59 5.62
C PRO A 51 1.74 -0.82 7.09
N ILE A 52 3.02 -0.89 7.39
CA ILE A 52 3.57 -0.80 8.74
C ILE A 52 3.99 0.66 8.96
N VAL A 53 4.29 1.03 10.20
CA VAL A 53 4.79 2.37 10.53
C VAL A 53 5.97 2.74 9.62
N PRO A 54 5.92 3.89 8.94
CA PRO A 54 6.99 4.33 8.09
C PRO A 54 8.21 4.78 8.91
N TYR A 55 9.38 4.77 8.31
CA TYR A 55 10.61 5.25 8.92
C TYR A 55 11.42 6.11 7.96
N TYR A 56 12.28 6.97 8.53
CA TYR A 56 13.19 7.79 7.72
C TYR A 56 14.43 7.00 7.31
N GLY A 57 14.84 7.19 6.07
CA GLY A 57 16.20 6.95 5.65
C GLY A 57 17.02 8.24 5.71
N LYS A 58 17.39 8.78 4.55
CA LYS A 58 17.97 10.12 4.47
C LYS A 58 16.88 11.20 4.68
N PRO A 59 17.24 12.47 4.95
CA PRO A 59 16.30 13.53 5.33
C PRO A 59 15.08 13.72 4.42
N ASN A 60 15.17 13.33 3.15
CA ASN A 60 14.09 13.44 2.16
C ASN A 60 13.59 12.07 1.65
N GLU A 61 13.96 10.98 2.33
CA GLU A 61 13.56 9.62 1.99
C GLU A 61 12.73 9.02 3.12
N VAL A 62 11.58 8.48 2.77
CA VAL A 62 10.71 7.75 3.69
C VAL A 62 10.52 6.34 3.16
N TYR A 63 10.59 5.37 4.04
CA TYR A 63 10.39 3.97 3.74
C TYR A 63 9.11 3.49 4.40
N VAL A 64 8.30 2.76 3.66
CA VAL A 64 7.08 2.12 4.14
C VAL A 64 7.21 0.62 3.90
N ASN A 65 7.24 -0.14 4.99
CA ASN A 65 7.17 -1.59 4.95
C ASN A 65 5.70 -2.04 4.89
N PHE A 66 5.47 -3.21 4.34
CA PHE A 66 4.14 -3.78 4.23
C PHE A 66 4.09 -5.22 4.76
N PHE A 67 3.04 -5.55 5.49
CA PHE A 67 2.62 -6.92 5.72
C PHE A 67 1.98 -7.50 4.46
N TYR A 68 1.99 -8.81 4.30
CA TYR A 68 1.34 -9.55 3.20
C TYR A 68 1.78 -9.06 1.81
N ALA A 69 3.06 -8.73 1.68
CA ALA A 69 3.60 -7.97 0.59
C ALA A 69 4.76 -8.68 -0.14
N GLU A 70 4.78 -10.01 -0.14
CA GLU A 70 5.79 -10.74 -0.90
C GLU A 70 5.70 -10.38 -2.39
N LYS A 71 6.87 -10.15 -2.98
CA LYS A 71 7.04 -9.78 -4.40
C LYS A 71 6.13 -8.62 -4.83
N LEU A 72 6.14 -7.54 -4.05
CA LEU A 72 5.46 -6.31 -4.45
C LEU A 72 5.82 -5.94 -5.89
N HIS A 73 4.82 -5.59 -6.65
CA HIS A 73 4.98 -5.11 -8.01
C HIS A 73 3.91 -4.06 -8.36
N SER A 74 4.15 -3.31 -9.41
CA SER A 74 3.15 -2.39 -9.95
C SER A 74 2.51 -2.95 -11.22
N THR A 75 1.22 -2.73 -11.38
CA THR A 75 0.49 -3.06 -12.63
C THR A 75 0.80 -2.09 -13.76
N THR A 76 1.50 -1.00 -13.46
CA THR A 76 1.92 0.03 -14.41
C THR A 76 3.45 0.24 -14.35
N LYS A 77 3.99 0.95 -15.33
CA LYS A 77 5.44 1.24 -15.39
C LYS A 77 5.95 2.01 -14.17
N THR A 78 5.11 2.83 -13.57
CA THR A 78 5.41 3.64 -12.37
C THR A 78 4.39 3.34 -11.29
N ILE A 79 4.83 3.33 -10.01
CA ILE A 79 3.92 3.20 -8.89
C ILE A 79 3.29 4.56 -8.65
N GLU A 80 1.98 4.65 -8.81
CA GLU A 80 1.21 5.89 -8.66
C GLU A 80 0.39 5.88 -7.37
N GLY A 81 -0.07 7.07 -6.95
CA GLY A 81 -0.99 7.23 -5.83
C GLY A 81 -0.34 7.48 -4.48
N PHE A 82 0.99 7.48 -4.37
CA PHE A 82 1.68 7.94 -3.17
C PHE A 82 1.79 9.46 -3.13
N GLU A 83 1.53 10.03 -1.96
CA GLU A 83 1.71 11.46 -1.68
C GLU A 83 2.36 11.63 -0.30
N LEU A 84 3.20 12.65 -0.19
CA LEU A 84 3.89 13.04 1.04
C LEU A 84 3.49 14.45 1.44
N ALA A 85 3.37 14.71 2.74
CA ALA A 85 3.22 16.05 3.28
C ALA A 85 4.26 16.34 4.37
N GLY A 86 4.62 17.61 4.52
CA GLY A 86 5.38 18.13 5.64
C GLY A 86 4.48 18.63 6.77
N ILE A 87 5.07 19.41 7.68
CA ILE A 87 4.37 20.01 8.83
C ILE A 87 3.21 20.94 8.41
N ASP A 88 3.25 21.44 7.19
CA ASP A 88 2.22 22.30 6.61
C ASP A 88 0.95 21.51 6.21
N GLY A 89 0.99 20.18 6.23
CA GLY A 89 -0.12 19.31 5.86
C GLY A 89 -0.47 19.32 4.37
N VAL A 90 0.36 19.96 3.52
CA VAL A 90 0.12 20.01 2.07
C VAL A 90 0.71 18.78 1.40
N PHE A 91 -0.15 17.99 0.76
CA PHE A 91 0.26 16.76 0.09
C PHE A 91 0.75 17.00 -1.33
N TYR A 92 1.90 16.43 -1.65
CA TYR A 92 2.51 16.44 -2.96
C TYR A 92 2.77 15.02 -3.46
N PRO A 93 2.64 14.76 -4.78
CA PRO A 93 2.99 13.46 -5.34
C PRO A 93 4.41 13.04 -4.97
N ALA A 94 4.55 11.77 -4.65
CA ALA A 94 5.82 11.14 -4.33
C ALA A 94 6.25 10.17 -5.43
N LYS A 95 7.56 10.13 -5.69
CA LYS A 95 8.18 9.04 -6.45
C LYS A 95 8.31 7.84 -5.52
N ALA A 96 7.78 6.69 -5.96
CA ALA A 96 7.83 5.43 -5.24
C ALA A 96 8.73 4.43 -5.97
N VAL A 97 9.56 3.71 -5.23
CA VAL A 97 10.46 2.67 -5.74
C VAL A 97 10.38 1.47 -4.81
N ILE A 98 10.17 0.28 -5.36
CA ILE A 98 10.23 -0.97 -4.60
C ILE A 98 11.69 -1.26 -4.27
N CYS A 99 11.99 -1.54 -3.00
CA CYS A 99 13.33 -1.92 -2.56
C CYS A 99 13.62 -3.39 -2.91
N GLU A 100 14.89 -3.80 -2.78
CA GLU A 100 15.34 -5.15 -3.18
C GLU A 100 14.65 -6.27 -2.41
N GLU A 101 14.31 -6.05 -1.14
CA GLU A 101 13.57 -6.98 -0.28
C GLU A 101 12.09 -7.17 -0.69
N GLN A 102 11.62 -6.40 -1.68
CA GLN A 102 10.31 -6.52 -2.32
C GLN A 102 9.09 -6.48 -1.38
N SER A 103 9.24 -5.95 -0.18
CA SER A 103 8.16 -5.69 0.78
C SER A 103 8.17 -4.26 1.30
N THR A 104 9.12 -3.45 0.81
CA THR A 104 9.36 -2.07 1.22
C THR A 104 9.30 -1.13 0.03
N ILE A 105 8.66 0.01 0.22
CA ILE A 105 8.61 1.10 -0.75
C ILE A 105 9.42 2.29 -0.22
N LYS A 106 10.38 2.76 -1.03
CA LYS A 106 11.05 4.03 -0.81
C LYS A 106 10.27 5.14 -1.50
N LEU A 107 9.98 6.20 -0.74
CA LEU A 107 9.25 7.38 -1.19
C LEU A 107 10.13 8.62 -1.12
N THR A 108 10.06 9.44 -2.16
CA THR A 108 10.75 10.74 -2.23
C THR A 108 9.85 11.78 -2.87
N SER A 109 9.96 13.05 -2.43
CA SER A 109 9.32 14.18 -3.10
C SER A 109 10.24 15.39 -3.08
N ALA A 110 10.44 16.01 -4.25
CA ALA A 110 11.25 17.23 -4.36
C ALA A 110 10.63 18.44 -3.63
N LYS A 111 9.32 18.39 -3.36
CA LYS A 111 8.59 19.48 -2.71
C LYS A 111 8.50 19.35 -1.19
N VAL A 112 8.82 18.17 -0.62
CA VAL A 112 8.71 17.90 0.81
C VAL A 112 10.10 17.63 1.36
N LYS A 113 10.66 18.60 2.10
CA LYS A 113 12.01 18.47 2.69
C LYS A 113 12.06 17.57 3.92
N LYS A 114 10.99 17.59 4.72
CA LYS A 114 10.83 16.77 5.90
C LYS A 114 9.40 16.25 5.90
N THR A 115 9.24 14.97 5.64
CA THR A 115 7.94 14.32 5.59
C THR A 115 7.43 14.10 7.01
N THR A 116 6.18 14.39 7.26
CA THR A 116 5.47 14.06 8.50
C THR A 116 4.28 13.16 8.25
N GLN A 117 3.81 13.09 7.01
CA GLN A 117 2.64 12.30 6.65
C GLN A 117 2.87 11.61 5.29
N VAL A 118 2.36 10.38 5.20
CA VAL A 118 2.34 9.57 3.98
C VAL A 118 0.92 9.12 3.73
N ARG A 119 0.46 9.18 2.49
CA ARG A 119 -0.80 8.55 2.10
C ARG A 119 -0.67 7.85 0.75
N TYR A 120 -1.48 6.82 0.57
CA TYR A 120 -1.55 6.05 -0.67
C TYR A 120 -3.00 5.84 -1.11
N ALA A 121 -3.27 6.09 -2.39
CA ALA A 121 -4.57 5.91 -3.02
C ALA A 121 -5.73 6.61 -2.25
N TRP A 122 -5.45 7.76 -1.65
CA TRP A 122 -6.37 8.49 -0.75
C TRP A 122 -7.30 9.43 -1.52
N LYS A 123 -8.00 8.88 -2.51
CA LYS A 123 -9.00 9.58 -3.32
C LYS A 123 -10.15 8.64 -3.65
N ASN A 124 -11.38 9.15 -3.73
CA ASN A 124 -12.57 8.35 -4.06
C ASN A 124 -12.48 7.65 -5.42
N THR A 125 -11.69 8.20 -6.35
CA THR A 125 -11.49 7.67 -7.70
C THR A 125 -10.11 7.04 -7.88
N ALA A 126 -9.39 6.74 -6.79
CA ALA A 126 -8.06 6.15 -6.87
C ALA A 126 -8.12 4.73 -7.42
N GLN A 127 -7.24 4.44 -8.37
CA GLN A 127 -7.02 3.11 -8.90
C GLN A 127 -5.61 2.67 -8.49
N PRO A 128 -5.45 1.93 -7.38
CA PRO A 128 -4.15 1.55 -6.86
C PRO A 128 -3.45 0.58 -7.80
N THR A 129 -2.16 0.81 -8.03
CA THR A 129 -1.36 0.00 -8.94
C THR A 129 -0.47 -1.01 -8.22
N LEU A 130 -0.24 -0.83 -6.90
CA LEU A 130 0.63 -1.69 -6.10
C LEU A 130 -0.09 -2.98 -5.70
N ARG A 131 0.59 -4.12 -5.90
CA ARG A 131 0.05 -5.45 -5.63
C ARG A 131 1.11 -6.38 -5.04
N ASN A 132 0.68 -7.44 -4.35
CA ASN A 132 1.54 -8.56 -3.98
C ASN A 132 1.58 -9.65 -5.07
N GLU A 133 2.31 -10.73 -4.82
CA GLU A 133 2.49 -11.86 -5.75
C GLU A 133 1.17 -12.53 -6.18
N TYR A 134 0.11 -12.42 -5.40
CA TYR A 134 -1.22 -12.96 -5.72
C TYR A 134 -2.16 -11.92 -6.31
N ASN A 135 -1.63 -10.81 -6.79
CA ASN A 135 -2.40 -9.68 -7.33
C ASN A 135 -3.40 -9.06 -6.35
N MET A 136 -3.21 -9.26 -5.04
CA MET A 136 -4.00 -8.53 -4.06
C MET A 136 -3.56 -7.05 -4.05
N PRO A 137 -4.49 -6.10 -4.24
CA PRO A 137 -4.17 -4.68 -4.25
C PRO A 137 -3.79 -4.21 -2.85
N ALA A 138 -2.80 -3.33 -2.75
CA ALA A 138 -2.47 -2.69 -1.48
C ALA A 138 -3.66 -1.87 -0.95
N THR A 139 -3.81 -1.84 0.36
CA THR A 139 -4.82 -1.02 1.04
C THR A 139 -4.58 0.46 0.76
N CYS A 140 -5.65 1.27 0.72
CA CYS A 140 -5.50 2.71 0.83
C CYS A 140 -5.20 3.07 2.28
N PHE A 141 -4.33 4.05 2.51
CA PHE A 141 -3.93 4.45 3.85
C PHE A 141 -3.52 5.92 3.94
N TRP A 142 -3.55 6.42 5.16
CA TRP A 142 -2.95 7.67 5.59
C TRP A 142 -2.25 7.41 6.92
N LEU A 143 -0.96 7.67 6.96
CA LEU A 143 -0.09 7.55 8.12
C LEU A 143 0.44 8.94 8.47
N ASP A 144 0.31 9.30 9.72
CA ASP A 144 0.85 10.50 10.34
C ASP A 144 1.85 10.11 11.45
N ASP A 145 2.46 11.10 12.08
CA ASP A 145 3.43 10.89 13.16
C ASP A 145 4.55 9.90 12.82
N ILE A 146 5.17 10.08 11.64
CA ILE A 146 6.32 9.28 11.25
C ILE A 146 7.41 9.45 12.31
N PRO A 147 7.78 8.41 13.05
CA PRO A 147 8.80 8.52 14.06
C PRO A 147 10.12 8.94 13.41
N VAL A 148 10.77 9.93 13.98
CA VAL A 148 12.15 10.28 13.61
C VAL A 148 13.00 9.08 14.03
N GLY A 149 13.28 8.19 13.11
CA GLY A 149 14.19 7.07 13.35
C GLY A 149 15.54 7.65 13.80
N ILE A 150 16.04 7.17 14.90
CA ILE A 150 17.44 7.35 15.26
C ILE A 150 18.18 6.51 14.23
N VAL A 151 18.71 7.14 13.19
CA VAL A 151 19.78 6.53 12.40
C VAL A 151 20.97 6.51 13.34
N GLU A 152 21.17 5.40 14.06
CA GLU A 152 22.46 5.15 14.67
C GLU A 152 23.45 5.08 13.50
N ASP A 153 24.33 6.07 13.43
CA ASP A 153 25.48 6.02 12.55
C ASP A 153 26.28 4.77 12.92
N ILE A 154 26.08 3.70 12.13
CA ILE A 154 26.95 2.55 12.18
C ILE A 154 28.22 2.98 11.43
N GLU A 155 29.25 3.42 12.20
CA GLU A 155 30.61 3.59 11.74
C GLU A 155 31.19 2.24 11.25
#